data_d4ea0f80563dc453bb0e0185f07887c4
#
_entry.id   d4ea0f80563dc453bb0e0185f07887c4
#
_cell.length_a   1.000
_cell.length_b   1.000
_cell.length_c   1.000
_cell.angle_alpha   90.00
_cell.angle_beta   90.00
_cell.angle_gamma   90.00
#
_symmetry.space_group_name_H-M   'P 1'
#
loop_
_entity.id
_entity.type
_entity.pdbx_description
1 polymer ?
#
loop_
_entity_poly.entity_id
_entity_poly.type
_entity_poly.pdbx_seq_one_letter_code
_entity_poly.pdbx_strand_id
1 'polypeptide(L)'
;MKGKALLAGCIALAFSNMALAENIKVAVVGAMSGPVAQYGDQEFSGAEQAVSDINAKGGIKGNKLEIVKYDDACDPKQAVAVANKVVNDGIKYVIGHLCSSSTQPASDIYEDEGILMITPAATAPELTARGYKLILRTTGLDSDQGPTAA
;
A
#
# COMPACT_ATOMS: atom_id res chain seq x y z
N MET A 1 69.99 -2.57 -30.74
CA MET A 1 68.68 -2.66 -31.40
C MET A 1 67.64 -2.69 -30.30
N LYS A 2 66.76 -1.68 -30.24
CA LYS A 2 65.89 -1.38 -29.10
C LYS A 2 64.51 -2.02 -29.29
N GLY A 3 64.13 -2.99 -28.46
CA GLY A 3 62.83 -3.58 -28.43
C GLY A 3 61.82 -2.68 -27.71
N LYS A 4 60.73 -2.27 -28.36
CA LYS A 4 59.63 -1.52 -27.78
C LYS A 4 58.61 -2.53 -27.21
N ALA A 5 58.44 -2.59 -25.92
CA ALA A 5 57.35 -3.34 -25.29
C ALA A 5 56.04 -2.48 -25.39
N LEU A 6 55.06 -3.04 -26.06
CA LEU A 6 53.68 -2.50 -26.05
C LEU A 6 52.99 -2.96 -24.76
N LEU A 7 52.69 -2.04 -23.87
CA LEU A 7 51.76 -2.26 -22.76
C LEU A 7 50.30 -2.17 -23.32
N ALA A 8 49.65 -3.31 -23.45
CA ALA A 8 48.21 -3.35 -23.71
C ALA A 8 47.46 -3.15 -22.37
N GLY A 9 46.93 -1.95 -22.17
CA GLY A 9 46.08 -1.66 -21.06
C GLY A 9 44.68 -2.25 -21.24
N CYS A 10 44.33 -3.30 -20.49
CA CYS A 10 42.97 -3.79 -20.40
C CYS A 10 42.13 -2.81 -19.55
N ILE A 11 41.34 -1.98 -20.22
CA ILE A 11 40.28 -1.20 -19.57
C ILE A 11 39.12 -2.18 -19.34
N ALA A 12 39.03 -2.71 -18.13
CA ALA A 12 37.86 -3.44 -17.69
C ALA A 12 36.72 -2.41 -17.45
N LEU A 13 35.79 -2.33 -18.40
CA LEU A 13 34.55 -1.64 -18.24
C LEU A 13 33.72 -2.42 -17.19
N ALA A 14 33.77 -1.96 -15.95
CA ALA A 14 32.83 -2.38 -14.94
C ALA A 14 31.44 -1.85 -15.32
N PHE A 15 30.65 -2.67 -16.02
CA PHE A 15 29.23 -2.46 -16.14
C PHE A 15 28.62 -2.66 -14.75
N SER A 16 28.55 -1.57 -13.98
CA SER A 16 27.69 -1.53 -12.81
C SER A 16 26.27 -1.71 -13.32
N ASN A 17 25.69 -2.89 -13.08
CA ASN A 17 24.25 -3.07 -13.20
C ASN A 17 23.60 -2.10 -12.20
N MET A 18 23.30 -0.88 -12.64
CA MET A 18 22.34 -0.04 -11.98
C MET A 18 20.99 -0.73 -12.19
N ALA A 19 20.63 -1.62 -11.27
CA ALA A 19 19.24 -2.04 -11.14
C ALA A 19 18.44 -0.74 -11.01
N LEU A 20 17.62 -0.44 -12.01
CA LEU A 20 16.66 0.65 -11.91
C LEU A 20 15.80 0.34 -10.71
N ALA A 21 15.90 1.17 -9.67
CA ALA A 21 15.05 1.04 -8.49
C ALA A 21 13.60 1.23 -8.97
N GLU A 22 12.81 0.17 -8.90
CA GLU A 22 11.40 0.21 -9.27
C GLU A 22 10.61 0.79 -8.09
N ASN A 23 9.72 1.76 -8.37
CA ASN A 23 8.87 2.31 -7.33
C ASN A 23 7.92 1.23 -6.79
N ILE A 24 7.79 1.16 -5.47
CA ILE A 24 6.83 0.29 -4.81
C ILE A 24 5.50 1.04 -4.76
N LYS A 25 4.52 0.58 -5.55
CA LYS A 25 3.18 1.15 -5.53
C LYS A 25 2.40 0.69 -4.31
N VAL A 26 1.75 1.64 -3.64
CA VAL A 26 0.85 1.43 -2.52
C VAL A 26 -0.50 2.06 -2.87
N ALA A 27 -1.55 1.25 -2.92
CA ALA A 27 -2.90 1.77 -3.04
C ALA A 27 -3.35 2.37 -1.70
N VAL A 28 -3.91 3.56 -1.74
CA VAL A 28 -4.63 4.15 -0.60
C VAL A 28 -6.08 4.27 -1.01
N VAL A 29 -6.95 3.57 -0.28
CA VAL A 29 -8.36 3.39 -0.66
C VAL A 29 -9.27 3.86 0.45
N GLY A 30 -10.04 4.89 0.19
CA GLY A 30 -11.00 5.45 1.15
C GLY A 30 -12.01 6.34 0.46
N ALA A 31 -12.87 6.99 1.23
CA ALA A 31 -13.87 7.90 0.70
C ALA A 31 -13.23 9.24 0.29
N MET A 32 -13.04 9.48 -0.99
CA MET A 32 -12.70 10.82 -1.53
C MET A 32 -13.96 11.64 -1.81
N SER A 33 -15.11 11.00 -1.83
CA SER A 33 -16.43 11.60 -2.08
C SER A 33 -17.45 11.11 -1.07
N GLY A 34 -18.63 11.76 -1.05
CA GLY A 34 -19.74 11.38 -0.17
C GLY A 34 -19.64 11.95 1.26
N PRO A 35 -20.54 11.51 2.15
CA PRO A 35 -20.73 12.16 3.46
C PRO A 35 -19.57 11.98 4.44
N VAL A 36 -18.68 11.05 4.20
CA VAL A 36 -17.52 10.74 5.06
C VAL A 36 -16.17 11.13 4.45
N ALA A 37 -16.17 11.89 3.36
CA ALA A 37 -14.95 12.31 2.64
C ALA A 37 -13.91 12.99 3.56
N GLN A 38 -14.34 13.73 4.58
CA GLN A 38 -13.43 14.34 5.56
C GLN A 38 -12.51 13.33 6.29
N TYR A 39 -12.99 12.11 6.50
CA TYR A 39 -12.17 11.05 7.11
C TYR A 39 -11.22 10.43 6.09
N GLY A 40 -11.66 10.33 4.82
CA GLY A 40 -10.80 9.95 3.71
C GLY A 40 -9.65 10.94 3.51
N ASP A 41 -9.92 12.24 3.59
CA ASP A 41 -8.87 13.27 3.53
C ASP A 41 -7.80 13.08 4.62
N GLN A 42 -8.20 12.68 5.83
CA GLN A 42 -7.27 12.40 6.92
C GLN A 42 -6.42 11.15 6.62
N GLU A 43 -7.02 10.09 6.10
CA GLU A 43 -6.33 8.86 5.69
C GLU A 43 -5.31 9.16 4.58
N PHE A 44 -5.72 9.84 3.52
CA PHE A 44 -4.83 10.20 2.42
C PHE A 44 -3.68 11.10 2.87
N SER A 45 -3.96 12.11 3.68
CA SER A 45 -2.93 13.02 4.20
C SER A 45 -1.91 12.28 5.07
N GLY A 46 -2.36 11.36 5.92
CA GLY A 46 -1.50 10.53 6.74
C GLY A 46 -0.60 9.60 5.91
N ALA A 47 -1.17 8.96 4.89
CA ALA A 47 -0.42 8.10 3.99
C ALA A 47 0.61 8.89 3.16
N GLU A 48 0.24 10.06 2.64
CA GLU A 48 1.15 10.94 1.90
C GLU A 48 2.32 11.41 2.76
N GLN A 49 2.06 11.81 4.00
CA GLN A 49 3.12 12.22 4.92
C GLN A 49 4.06 11.05 5.22
N ALA A 50 3.54 9.86 5.50
CA ALA A 50 4.36 8.68 5.77
C ALA A 50 5.23 8.30 4.58
N VAL A 51 4.69 8.33 3.36
CA VAL A 51 5.44 8.05 2.13
C VAL A 51 6.51 9.12 1.89
N SER A 52 6.20 10.39 2.12
CA SER A 52 7.16 11.49 2.02
C SER A 52 8.35 11.26 2.96
N ASP A 53 8.08 10.93 4.22
CA ASP A 53 9.11 10.69 5.24
C ASP A 53 9.99 9.48 4.93
N ILE A 54 9.39 8.38 4.46
CA ILE A 54 10.12 7.17 4.05
C ILE A 54 11.00 7.48 2.83
N ASN A 55 10.46 8.18 1.85
CA ASN A 55 11.16 8.53 0.64
C ASN A 55 12.30 9.51 0.89
N ALA A 56 12.14 10.45 1.83
CA ALA A 56 13.21 11.36 2.25
C ALA A 56 14.41 10.62 2.87
N LYS A 57 14.15 9.48 3.55
CA LYS A 57 15.16 8.60 4.15
C LYS A 57 15.78 7.61 3.16
N GLY A 58 15.45 7.69 1.87
CA GLY A 58 16.01 6.82 0.83
C GLY A 58 15.07 5.73 0.34
N GLY A 59 13.84 5.66 0.85
CA GLY A 59 12.87 4.63 0.48
C GLY A 59 13.11 3.29 1.17
N ILE A 60 12.54 2.24 0.63
CA ILE A 60 12.68 0.87 1.16
C ILE A 60 13.70 0.12 0.29
N LYS A 61 14.86 -0.19 0.86
CA LYS A 61 15.98 -0.84 0.15
C LYS A 61 16.35 -0.10 -1.17
N GLY A 62 16.27 1.24 -1.14
CA GLY A 62 16.56 2.07 -2.31
C GLY A 62 15.38 2.31 -3.26
N ASN A 63 14.26 1.61 -3.10
CA ASN A 63 13.04 1.82 -3.88
C ASN A 63 12.17 2.90 -3.24
N LYS A 64 11.67 3.83 -4.05
CA LYS A 64 10.73 4.84 -3.56
C LYS A 64 9.31 4.27 -3.49
N LEU A 65 8.53 4.76 -2.53
CA LEU A 65 7.10 4.49 -2.47
C LEU A 65 6.34 5.46 -3.38
N GLU A 66 5.30 4.95 -4.02
CA GLU A 66 4.39 5.73 -4.86
C GLU A 66 2.95 5.44 -4.43
N ILE A 67 2.19 6.48 -4.09
CA ILE A 67 0.78 6.35 -3.73
C ILE A 67 -0.08 6.37 -5.00
N VAL A 68 -1.00 5.41 -5.08
CA VAL A 68 -2.11 5.41 -6.03
C VAL A 68 -3.41 5.51 -5.24
N LYS A 69 -4.17 6.59 -5.43
CA LYS A 69 -5.41 6.85 -4.69
C LYS A 69 -6.61 6.25 -5.41
N TYR A 70 -7.52 5.68 -4.63
CA TYR A 70 -8.79 5.14 -5.11
C TYR A 70 -9.94 5.59 -4.21
N ASP A 71 -11.04 6.01 -4.82
CA ASP A 71 -12.27 6.39 -4.14
C ASP A 71 -13.26 5.22 -4.13
N ASP A 72 -13.64 4.74 -2.96
CA ASP A 72 -14.71 3.76 -2.78
C ASP A 72 -15.99 4.38 -2.22
N ALA A 73 -15.99 5.68 -1.91
CA ALA A 73 -17.11 6.44 -1.35
C ALA A 73 -17.79 5.77 -0.12
N CYS A 74 -17.10 4.85 0.56
CA CYS A 74 -17.68 3.93 1.57
C CYS A 74 -18.85 3.08 1.05
N ASP A 75 -18.95 2.89 -0.26
CA ASP A 75 -19.97 2.05 -0.89
C ASP A 75 -19.42 0.64 -1.15
N PRO A 76 -20.10 -0.43 -0.68
CA PRO A 76 -19.61 -1.80 -0.84
C PRO A 76 -19.43 -2.25 -2.29
N LYS A 77 -20.30 -1.78 -3.20
CA LYS A 77 -20.21 -2.15 -4.63
C LYS A 77 -19.04 -1.44 -5.30
N GLN A 78 -18.84 -0.17 -4.96
CA GLN A 78 -17.70 0.59 -5.45
C GLN A 78 -16.40 0.02 -4.89
N ALA A 79 -16.37 -0.41 -3.64
CA ALA A 79 -15.22 -1.06 -3.03
C ALA A 79 -14.78 -2.34 -3.77
N VAL A 80 -15.73 -3.18 -4.20
CA VAL A 80 -15.45 -4.35 -5.04
C VAL A 80 -14.85 -3.94 -6.38
N ALA A 81 -15.40 -2.91 -7.03
CA ALA A 81 -14.86 -2.42 -8.30
C ALA A 81 -13.43 -1.87 -8.13
N VAL A 82 -13.18 -1.13 -7.05
CA VAL A 82 -11.86 -0.59 -6.71
C VAL A 82 -10.88 -1.74 -6.39
N ALA A 83 -11.28 -2.75 -5.61
CA ALA A 83 -10.42 -3.88 -5.30
C ALA A 83 -9.96 -4.61 -6.58
N ASN A 84 -10.88 -4.89 -7.49
CA ASN A 84 -10.52 -5.46 -8.80
C ASN A 84 -9.60 -4.54 -9.62
N LYS A 85 -9.79 -3.22 -9.53
CA LYS A 85 -8.89 -2.29 -10.20
C LYS A 85 -7.48 -2.33 -9.60
N VAL A 86 -7.33 -2.39 -8.29
CA VAL A 86 -6.03 -2.53 -7.58
C VAL A 86 -5.33 -3.82 -8.04
N VAL A 87 -6.07 -4.93 -8.14
CA VAL A 87 -5.56 -6.20 -8.69
C VAL A 87 -5.03 -6.02 -10.12
N ASN A 88 -5.84 -5.42 -11.00
CA ASN A 88 -5.50 -5.20 -12.40
C ASN A 88 -4.30 -4.25 -12.58
N ASP A 89 -4.13 -3.28 -11.68
CA ASP A 89 -3.01 -2.35 -11.67
C ASP A 89 -1.72 -3.00 -11.10
N GLY A 90 -1.79 -4.27 -10.67
CA GLY A 90 -0.66 -5.06 -10.18
C GLY A 90 -0.15 -4.62 -8.81
N ILE A 91 -0.93 -3.87 -8.04
CA ILE A 91 -0.54 -3.35 -6.72
C ILE A 91 -0.72 -4.46 -5.67
N LYS A 92 0.28 -4.63 -4.79
CA LYS A 92 0.30 -5.69 -3.78
C LYS A 92 0.15 -5.18 -2.33
N TYR A 93 0.06 -3.88 -2.14
CA TYR A 93 -0.03 -3.24 -0.83
C TYR A 93 -1.17 -2.23 -0.81
N VAL A 94 -2.10 -2.38 0.15
CA VAL A 94 -3.28 -1.53 0.29
C VAL A 94 -3.33 -0.95 1.70
N ILE A 95 -3.46 0.37 1.79
CA ILE A 95 -3.88 1.10 2.98
C ILE A 95 -5.35 1.46 2.78
N GLY A 96 -6.20 1.07 3.66
CA GLY A 96 -7.66 1.18 3.53
C GLY A 96 -8.32 -0.20 3.62
N HIS A 97 -9.56 -0.33 3.32
CA HIS A 97 -10.56 0.72 3.12
C HIS A 97 -10.94 1.40 4.45
N LEU A 98 -11.55 2.56 4.37
CA LEU A 98 -11.93 3.35 5.55
C LEU A 98 -13.11 2.75 6.31
N CYS A 99 -14.21 2.44 5.63
CA CYS A 99 -15.45 1.96 6.21
C CYS A 99 -15.50 0.44 6.30
N SER A 100 -16.01 -0.13 7.39
CA SER A 100 -16.15 -1.59 7.54
C SER A 100 -16.99 -2.22 6.42
N SER A 101 -18.06 -1.53 5.98
CA SER A 101 -18.96 -1.99 4.91
C SER A 101 -18.27 -2.12 3.55
N SER A 102 -17.29 -1.29 3.26
CA SER A 102 -16.48 -1.36 2.04
C SER A 102 -15.27 -2.29 2.22
N THR A 103 -14.65 -2.29 3.40
CA THR A 103 -13.51 -3.17 3.71
C THR A 103 -13.88 -4.64 3.58
N GLN A 104 -15.05 -5.05 4.05
CA GLN A 104 -15.45 -6.45 4.11
C GLN A 104 -15.44 -7.13 2.73
N PRO A 105 -16.18 -6.68 1.71
CA PRO A 105 -16.17 -7.32 0.40
C PRO A 105 -14.85 -7.14 -0.36
N ALA A 106 -14.13 -6.03 -0.15
CA ALA A 106 -12.83 -5.82 -0.78
C ALA A 106 -11.75 -6.76 -0.22
N SER A 107 -11.80 -7.05 1.09
CA SER A 107 -10.83 -7.92 1.74
C SER A 107 -10.86 -9.37 1.27
N ASP A 108 -12.02 -9.86 0.82
CA ASP A 108 -12.14 -11.19 0.22
C ASP A 108 -11.30 -11.28 -1.06
N ILE A 109 -11.41 -10.26 -1.91
CA ILE A 109 -10.64 -10.15 -3.16
C ILE A 109 -9.13 -10.05 -2.86
N TYR A 110 -8.74 -9.21 -1.89
CA TYR A 110 -7.33 -9.01 -1.56
C TYR A 110 -6.68 -10.27 -0.96
N GLU A 111 -7.39 -10.99 -0.09
CA GLU A 111 -6.88 -12.26 0.46
C GLU A 111 -6.67 -13.29 -0.65
N ASP A 112 -7.64 -13.45 -1.56
CA ASP A 112 -7.59 -14.42 -2.66
C ASP A 112 -6.45 -14.10 -3.66
N GLU A 113 -6.18 -12.81 -3.88
CA GLU A 113 -5.15 -12.32 -4.82
C GLU A 113 -3.75 -12.12 -4.17
N GLY A 114 -3.62 -12.48 -2.90
CA GLY A 114 -2.36 -12.35 -2.18
C GLY A 114 -1.90 -10.91 -2.00
N ILE A 115 -2.83 -9.99 -1.75
CA ILE A 115 -2.59 -8.56 -1.55
C ILE A 115 -2.68 -8.25 -0.06
N LEU A 116 -1.63 -7.65 0.49
CA LEU A 116 -1.62 -7.18 1.87
C LEU A 116 -2.49 -5.92 2.01
N MET A 117 -3.51 -5.98 2.86
CA MET A 117 -4.36 -4.84 3.20
C MET A 117 -4.25 -4.51 4.68
N ILE A 118 -4.09 -3.22 4.99
CA ILE A 118 -4.11 -2.70 6.36
C ILE A 118 -5.14 -1.58 6.42
N THR A 119 -6.25 -1.81 7.15
CA THR A 119 -7.24 -0.75 7.37
C THR A 119 -6.88 0.09 8.59
N PRO A 120 -6.87 1.43 8.48
CA PRO A 120 -6.62 2.31 9.63
C PRO A 120 -7.87 2.62 10.45
N ALA A 121 -9.06 2.34 9.94
CA ALA A 121 -10.31 2.85 10.52
C ALA A 121 -11.46 1.84 10.64
N ALA A 122 -11.49 0.77 9.85
CA ALA A 122 -12.59 -0.20 9.90
C ALA A 122 -12.56 -1.01 11.21
N THR A 123 -13.60 -0.88 12.04
CA THR A 123 -13.67 -1.38 13.42
C THR A 123 -14.44 -2.70 13.58
N ALA A 124 -15.19 -3.16 12.56
CA ALA A 124 -15.99 -4.38 12.64
C ALA A 124 -15.14 -5.61 13.00
N PRO A 125 -15.48 -6.35 14.08
CA PRO A 125 -14.67 -7.46 14.58
C PRO A 125 -14.42 -8.57 13.56
N GLU A 126 -15.43 -8.88 12.74
CA GLU A 126 -15.38 -9.96 11.75
C GLU A 126 -14.32 -9.76 10.66
N LEU A 127 -13.87 -8.53 10.41
CA LEU A 127 -12.86 -8.27 9.38
C LEU A 127 -11.55 -9.04 9.61
N THR A 128 -11.15 -9.22 10.85
CA THR A 128 -9.92 -9.94 11.22
C THR A 128 -10.19 -11.26 11.94
N ALA A 129 -11.46 -11.62 12.21
CA ALA A 129 -11.83 -12.89 12.83
C ALA A 129 -12.00 -14.05 11.83
N ARG A 130 -12.00 -13.77 10.52
CA ARG A 130 -12.23 -14.77 9.45
C ARG A 130 -11.01 -15.65 9.16
N GLY A 131 -9.89 -15.47 9.85
CA GLY A 131 -8.67 -16.25 9.68
C GLY A 131 -7.83 -15.87 8.45
N TYR A 132 -8.11 -14.72 7.83
CA TYR A 132 -7.31 -14.18 6.75
C TYR A 132 -5.92 -13.79 7.25
N LYS A 133 -4.90 -13.97 6.40
CA LYS A 133 -3.50 -13.75 6.76
C LYS A 133 -2.99 -12.38 6.33
N LEU A 134 -3.61 -11.82 5.30
CA LEU A 134 -3.17 -10.59 4.66
C LEU A 134 -4.06 -9.39 5.00
N ILE A 135 -5.10 -9.60 5.81
CA ILE A 135 -6.06 -8.56 6.20
C ILE A 135 -5.80 -8.15 7.64
N LEU A 136 -5.23 -6.97 7.79
CA LEU A 136 -4.78 -6.42 9.08
C LEU A 136 -5.51 -5.11 9.40
N ARG A 137 -5.45 -4.71 10.68
CA ARG A 137 -5.97 -3.40 11.11
C ARG A 137 -5.05 -2.76 12.15
N THR A 138 -5.10 -1.43 12.24
CA THR A 138 -4.36 -0.64 13.24
C THR A 138 -5.28 0.02 14.27
N THR A 139 -6.59 -0.06 14.11
CA THR A 139 -7.60 0.46 15.05
C THR A 139 -8.16 -0.64 15.95
N GLY A 140 -8.81 -0.27 17.06
CA GLY A 140 -9.51 -1.19 17.95
C GLY A 140 -10.79 -1.76 17.34
N LEU A 141 -11.41 -2.69 18.06
CA LEU A 141 -12.66 -3.33 17.68
C LEU A 141 -13.88 -2.60 18.24
N ASP A 142 -15.00 -2.65 17.53
CA ASP A 142 -16.28 -2.18 18.06
C ASP A 142 -16.66 -2.91 19.37
N SER A 143 -16.34 -4.20 19.46
CA SER A 143 -16.57 -5.00 20.66
C SER A 143 -15.84 -4.51 21.90
N ASP A 144 -14.74 -3.78 21.74
CA ASP A 144 -13.92 -3.28 22.86
C ASP A 144 -14.37 -1.90 23.31
N GLN A 145 -15.07 -1.15 22.46
CA GLN A 145 -15.52 0.21 22.75
C GLN A 145 -16.61 0.25 23.81
N GLY A 146 -17.58 -0.65 23.75
CA GLY A 146 -18.68 -0.73 24.72
C GLY A 146 -18.19 -0.94 26.14
N PRO A 147 -17.41 -1.99 26.45
CA PRO A 147 -16.83 -2.23 27.79
C PRO A 147 -15.91 -1.09 28.27
N THR A 148 -15.21 -0.41 27.36
CA THR A 148 -14.31 0.70 27.72
C THR A 148 -15.09 1.96 28.10
N ALA A 149 -16.28 2.17 27.54
CA ALA A 149 -17.13 3.32 27.79
C ALA A 149 -18.06 3.13 28.99
N ALA A 150 -18.20 1.92 29.57
CA ALA A 150 -19.06 1.57 30.68
C ALA A 150 -18.34 1.70 32.02
#